data_de7c7a15124d7972094cfd47977a1865
#
_entry.id   de7c7a15124d7972094cfd47977a1865
#
_cell.length_a   1.000
_cell.length_b   1.000
_cell.length_c   1.000
_cell.angle_alpha   90.00
_cell.angle_beta   90.00
_cell.angle_gamma   90.00
#
_symmetry.space_group_name_H-M   'P 1'
#
loop_
_entity.id
_entity.type
_entity.pdbx_description
1 polymer ?
#
loop_
_entity_poly.entity_id
_entity_poly.type
_entity_poly.pdbx_seq_one_letter_code
_entity_poly.pdbx_strand_id
1 'polypeptide(L)'
;KREALNEIRNAWPYRNLTKADFDTIVSFTQDGGYALKAYDRFSRLTATSRGYAISSVQQARRHRMNIGTIVEYAKLKVRRFPNMKSKRGRNIGQIEERFVMGLAPGDSFIFGGEVLRYHGVRDMALEASPMPKNTPPKVPSYAGGMMPLSTYLADGVRTLISAPKKWSALPEQIQDWLSLQERFSALPKESGVLVEGFFDRDAHVIVLHTFEGRKVNMALGLLVTRRMERLGLKPLTYSITDYALTITSLCPVNNVERLLTEDILQEEYQDWLKASPMVKRSFRKIATIAGLTEQRLPGQKRTMKQVSFSTDLIYDVLLKYDPDHILLRIAREEAERDLLDVPRLTSWLSSVQGQVVYKTLPHASPLSLPSMLQLGKETVMGDARLEILKGASFEDNADMRLETVREFVADKAS
;
A
#
# COMPACT_ATOMS: atom_id res chain seq x y z
N LYS A 1 30.24 -25.14 -8.33
CA LYS A 1 29.80 -24.25 -7.26
C LYS A 1 30.79 -23.12 -6.97
N ARG A 2 32.08 -23.42 -6.71
CA ARG A 2 33.06 -22.41 -6.33
C ARG A 2 33.30 -21.36 -7.43
N GLU A 3 33.38 -21.77 -8.67
CA GLU A 3 33.54 -20.88 -9.82
C GLU A 3 32.30 -19.95 -9.95
N ALA A 4 31.09 -20.50 -9.89
CA ALA A 4 29.88 -19.71 -9.99
C ALA A 4 29.75 -18.69 -8.85
N LEU A 5 30.09 -19.06 -7.59
CA LEU A 5 30.10 -18.13 -6.47
C LEU A 5 31.10 -16.98 -6.70
N ASN A 6 32.30 -17.30 -7.18
CA ASN A 6 33.32 -16.29 -7.46
C ASN A 6 32.88 -15.35 -8.60
N GLU A 7 32.30 -15.90 -9.67
CA GLU A 7 31.77 -15.11 -10.79
C GLU A 7 30.64 -14.16 -10.32
N ILE A 8 29.71 -14.62 -9.51
CA ILE A 8 28.62 -13.79 -8.98
C ILE A 8 29.18 -12.67 -8.09
N ARG A 9 30.16 -12.95 -7.24
CA ARG A 9 30.80 -11.95 -6.37
C ARG A 9 31.54 -10.85 -7.13
N ASN A 10 31.93 -11.08 -8.38
CA ASN A 10 32.54 -10.04 -9.23
C ASN A 10 31.55 -8.92 -9.58
N ALA A 11 30.24 -9.20 -9.52
CA ALA A 11 29.22 -8.16 -9.66
C ALA A 11 29.07 -7.39 -8.33
N TRP A 12 29.17 -6.05 -8.40
CA TRP A 12 29.16 -5.18 -7.21
C TRP A 12 28.03 -5.43 -6.21
N PRO A 13 26.76 -5.64 -6.62
CA PRO A 13 25.67 -5.91 -5.68
C PRO A 13 25.86 -7.19 -4.85
N TYR A 14 26.59 -8.16 -5.37
CA TYR A 14 26.77 -9.49 -4.77
C TYR A 14 28.15 -9.73 -4.16
N ARG A 15 29.01 -8.71 -4.06
CA ARG A 15 30.38 -8.85 -3.55
C ARG A 15 30.46 -9.45 -2.14
N ASN A 16 29.45 -9.23 -1.32
CA ASN A 16 29.34 -9.71 0.07
C ASN A 16 28.52 -11.01 0.20
N LEU A 17 28.10 -11.64 -0.92
CA LEU A 17 27.32 -12.87 -0.88
C LEU A 17 28.08 -13.96 -0.13
N THR A 18 27.52 -14.49 0.95
CA THR A 18 28.12 -15.56 1.72
C THR A 18 28.03 -16.90 0.97
N LYS A 19 28.90 -17.86 1.32
CA LYS A 19 28.80 -19.21 0.77
C LYS A 19 27.51 -19.89 1.22
N ALA A 20 27.07 -19.65 2.45
CA ALA A 20 25.85 -20.21 3.02
C ALA A 20 24.60 -19.73 2.25
N ASP A 21 24.49 -18.43 2.00
CA ASP A 21 23.39 -17.88 1.22
C ASP A 21 23.39 -18.41 -0.22
N PHE A 22 24.58 -18.48 -0.85
CA PHE A 22 24.71 -19.06 -2.17
C PHE A 22 24.26 -20.52 -2.21
N ASP A 23 24.67 -21.35 -1.24
CA ASP A 23 24.26 -22.74 -1.17
C ASP A 23 22.75 -22.89 -0.94
N THR A 24 22.15 -22.01 -0.13
CA THR A 24 20.70 -21.95 0.09
C THR A 24 19.94 -21.60 -1.20
N ILE A 25 20.43 -20.59 -1.95
CA ILE A 25 19.82 -20.20 -3.24
C ILE A 25 19.93 -21.34 -4.27
N VAL A 26 21.07 -22.00 -4.33
CA VAL A 26 21.26 -23.13 -5.24
C VAL A 26 20.32 -24.29 -4.88
N SER A 27 20.20 -24.64 -3.59
CA SER A 27 19.26 -25.66 -3.12
C SER A 27 17.81 -25.30 -3.48
N PHE A 28 17.39 -24.07 -3.18
CA PHE A 28 16.08 -23.56 -3.59
C PHE A 28 15.85 -23.68 -5.11
N THR A 29 16.87 -23.38 -5.92
CA THR A 29 16.74 -23.44 -7.38
C THR A 29 16.66 -24.89 -7.90
N GLN A 30 17.16 -25.86 -7.13
CA GLN A 30 17.09 -27.29 -7.49
C GLN A 30 15.70 -27.87 -7.26
N ASP A 31 15.04 -27.58 -6.16
CA ASP A 31 13.82 -28.24 -5.73
C ASP A 31 12.66 -27.32 -5.28
N GLY A 32 12.91 -26.03 -5.21
CA GLY A 32 11.90 -25.06 -4.77
C GLY A 32 11.70 -24.99 -3.25
N GLY A 33 12.52 -25.70 -2.45
CA GLY A 33 12.37 -25.78 -0.99
C GLY A 33 11.43 -26.93 -0.56
N TYR A 34 11.40 -27.17 0.75
CA TYR A 34 10.72 -28.33 1.34
C TYR A 34 9.25 -28.47 0.89
N ALA A 35 8.48 -27.39 0.96
CA ALA A 35 7.05 -27.43 0.65
C ALA A 35 6.74 -27.55 -0.85
N LEU A 36 7.67 -27.18 -1.74
CA LEU A 36 7.43 -27.13 -3.18
C LEU A 36 8.12 -28.26 -3.96
N LYS A 37 9.00 -29.04 -3.33
CA LYS A 37 9.80 -30.09 -3.98
C LYS A 37 9.01 -31.18 -4.67
N ALA A 38 7.75 -31.39 -4.27
CA ALA A 38 6.86 -32.37 -4.90
C ALA A 38 6.38 -31.95 -6.30
N TYR A 39 6.65 -30.70 -6.71
CA TYR A 39 6.21 -30.16 -7.99
C TYR A 39 7.38 -29.98 -8.95
N ASP A 40 7.51 -30.80 -9.97
CA ASP A 40 8.60 -30.76 -10.99
C ASP A 40 8.81 -29.38 -11.61
N ARG A 41 7.76 -28.57 -11.68
CA ARG A 41 7.86 -27.21 -12.25
C ARG A 41 8.80 -26.28 -11.47
N PHE A 42 9.10 -26.59 -10.21
CA PHE A 42 10.02 -25.80 -9.38
C PHE A 42 11.45 -26.37 -9.39
N SER A 43 11.64 -27.58 -9.91
CA SER A 43 12.96 -28.18 -10.13
C SER A 43 13.61 -27.59 -11.39
N ARG A 44 14.51 -26.63 -11.23
CA ARG A 44 15.10 -25.88 -12.35
C ARG A 44 16.52 -26.28 -12.66
N LEU A 45 17.26 -26.68 -11.65
CA LEU A 45 18.64 -27.15 -11.77
C LEU A 45 18.73 -28.62 -11.38
N THR A 46 19.46 -29.39 -12.18
CA THR A 46 19.83 -30.76 -11.87
C THR A 46 21.33 -30.84 -11.63
N ALA A 47 21.75 -31.51 -10.57
CA ALA A 47 23.15 -31.78 -10.32
C ALA A 47 23.70 -32.77 -11.34
N THR A 48 24.87 -32.51 -11.86
CA THR A 48 25.62 -33.37 -12.81
C THR A 48 27.01 -33.65 -12.27
N SER A 49 27.75 -34.58 -12.87
CA SER A 49 29.14 -34.86 -12.51
C SER A 49 30.08 -33.65 -12.69
N ARG A 50 29.73 -32.70 -13.56
CA ARG A 50 30.52 -31.48 -13.85
C ARG A 50 30.01 -30.23 -13.18
N GLY A 51 28.86 -30.29 -12.44
CA GLY A 51 28.24 -29.12 -11.81
C GLY A 51 26.72 -29.14 -11.87
N TYR A 52 26.11 -28.08 -12.36
CA TYR A 52 24.66 -27.96 -12.50
C TYR A 52 24.27 -27.71 -13.95
N ALA A 53 23.15 -28.27 -14.34
CA ALA A 53 22.52 -28.00 -15.63
C ALA A 53 21.06 -27.61 -15.44
N ILE A 54 20.49 -26.88 -16.39
CA ILE A 54 19.05 -26.59 -16.39
C ILE A 54 18.30 -27.92 -16.61
N SER A 55 17.29 -28.19 -15.80
CA SER A 55 16.60 -29.48 -15.75
C SER A 55 15.89 -29.88 -17.06
N SER A 56 15.47 -28.92 -17.88
CA SER A 56 14.82 -29.20 -19.16
C SER A 56 14.85 -28.00 -20.12
N VAL A 57 14.66 -28.28 -21.43
CA VAL A 57 14.51 -27.23 -22.45
C VAL A 57 13.31 -26.33 -22.16
N GLN A 58 12.25 -26.86 -21.59
CA GLN A 58 11.07 -26.09 -21.21
C GLN A 58 11.41 -25.12 -20.07
N GLN A 59 12.17 -25.51 -19.07
CA GLN A 59 12.66 -24.64 -18.01
C GLN A 59 13.58 -23.54 -18.55
N ALA A 60 14.44 -23.85 -19.50
CA ALA A 60 15.27 -22.86 -20.16
C ALA A 60 14.44 -21.79 -20.90
N ARG A 61 13.40 -22.21 -21.61
CA ARG A 61 12.48 -21.28 -22.28
C ARG A 61 11.72 -20.39 -21.28
N ARG A 62 11.17 -20.98 -20.23
CA ARG A 62 10.48 -20.25 -19.16
C ARG A 62 11.38 -19.20 -18.51
N HIS A 63 12.61 -19.57 -18.18
CA HIS A 63 13.60 -18.66 -17.61
C HIS A 63 13.86 -17.48 -18.54
N ARG A 64 14.16 -17.73 -19.83
CA ARG A 64 14.43 -16.66 -20.80
C ARG A 64 13.26 -15.70 -21.00
N MET A 65 12.01 -16.17 -20.88
CA MET A 65 10.80 -15.34 -21.02
C MET A 65 10.49 -14.50 -19.78
N ASN A 66 10.99 -14.90 -18.61
CA ASN A 66 10.65 -14.28 -17.33
C ASN A 66 11.91 -13.81 -16.56
N ILE A 67 13.05 -13.71 -17.22
CA ILE A 67 14.31 -13.23 -16.58
C ILE A 67 14.21 -11.75 -16.27
N GLY A 68 14.74 -11.37 -15.10
CA GLY A 68 14.87 -9.98 -14.65
C GLY A 68 14.26 -9.73 -13.29
N THR A 69 14.67 -8.61 -12.69
CA THR A 69 14.19 -8.16 -11.37
C THR A 69 13.14 -7.07 -11.46
N ILE A 70 12.89 -6.54 -12.67
CA ILE A 70 11.86 -5.52 -12.91
C ILE A 70 10.57 -6.24 -13.24
N VAL A 71 9.62 -6.20 -12.31
CA VAL A 71 8.28 -6.75 -12.48
C VAL A 71 7.39 -5.68 -13.09
N GLU A 72 6.83 -5.96 -14.26
CA GLU A 72 5.87 -5.05 -14.91
C GLU A 72 4.56 -5.00 -14.11
N TYR A 73 4.04 -3.79 -13.89
CA TYR A 73 2.66 -3.62 -13.48
C TYR A 73 1.75 -4.00 -14.65
N ALA A 74 0.79 -4.87 -14.37
CA ALA A 74 -0.14 -5.31 -15.40
C ALA A 74 -1.05 -4.15 -15.82
N LYS A 75 -1.02 -3.83 -17.10
CA LYS A 75 -1.91 -2.85 -17.74
C LYS A 75 -2.81 -3.57 -18.75
N LEU A 76 -4.07 -3.15 -18.78
CA LEU A 76 -5.04 -3.58 -19.75
C LEU A 76 -5.26 -2.50 -20.81
N LYS A 77 -5.43 -2.89 -22.06
CA LYS A 77 -5.88 -1.97 -23.11
C LYS A 77 -7.32 -1.57 -22.84
N VAL A 78 -7.69 -0.30 -23.05
CA VAL A 78 -9.08 0.15 -23.01
C VAL A 78 -9.64 0.12 -24.42
N ARG A 79 -10.53 -0.84 -24.67
CA ARG A 79 -11.21 -1.02 -25.97
C ARG A 79 -12.61 -0.42 -25.90
N ARG A 80 -12.78 0.74 -26.53
CA ARG A 80 -14.04 1.46 -26.57
C ARG A 80 -14.86 1.00 -27.77
N PHE A 81 -16.08 0.57 -27.53
CA PHE A 81 -17.09 0.24 -28.55
C PHE A 81 -18.11 1.38 -28.66
N PRO A 82 -18.58 1.77 -29.84
CA PRO A 82 -19.68 2.74 -29.99
C PRO A 82 -20.94 2.28 -29.24
N ASN A 83 -21.24 1.00 -29.37
CA ASN A 83 -22.24 0.23 -28.61
C ASN A 83 -21.79 -1.23 -28.59
N MET A 84 -22.36 -2.05 -27.71
CA MET A 84 -21.94 -3.45 -27.53
C MET A 84 -22.38 -4.39 -28.70
N LYS A 85 -23.21 -3.91 -29.61
CA LYS A 85 -23.57 -4.63 -30.83
C LYS A 85 -22.51 -4.46 -31.94
N SER A 86 -21.59 -3.50 -31.78
CA SER A 86 -20.52 -3.25 -32.73
C SER A 86 -19.43 -4.33 -32.63
N LYS A 87 -19.03 -4.91 -33.74
CA LYS A 87 -17.94 -5.89 -33.83
C LYS A 87 -16.54 -5.24 -33.75
N ARG A 88 -16.43 -3.92 -33.89
CA ARG A 88 -15.15 -3.21 -33.91
C ARG A 88 -15.06 -2.23 -32.73
N GLY A 89 -14.19 -2.53 -31.79
CA GLY A 89 -13.79 -1.61 -30.71
C GLY A 89 -12.47 -0.92 -31.06
N ARG A 90 -12.36 0.38 -30.71
CA ARG A 90 -11.13 1.17 -30.85
C ARG A 90 -10.35 1.12 -29.56
N ASN A 91 -9.04 0.88 -29.63
CA ASN A 91 -8.15 1.03 -28.48
C ASN A 91 -7.92 2.54 -28.23
N ILE A 92 -8.28 3.02 -27.04
CA ILE A 92 -8.16 4.43 -26.64
C ILE A 92 -7.07 4.68 -25.60
N GLY A 93 -6.38 3.62 -25.14
CA GLY A 93 -5.26 3.74 -24.18
C GLY A 93 -5.07 2.50 -23.32
N GLN A 94 -4.39 2.68 -22.20
CA GLN A 94 -4.12 1.62 -21.23
C GLN A 94 -4.51 2.08 -19.84
N ILE A 95 -5.03 1.15 -19.03
CA ILE A 95 -5.45 1.35 -17.66
C ILE A 95 -4.82 0.27 -16.76
N GLU A 96 -4.56 0.58 -15.52
CA GLU A 96 -4.01 -0.40 -14.58
C GLU A 96 -5.04 -1.49 -14.25
N GLU A 97 -4.61 -2.74 -14.32
CA GLU A 97 -5.46 -3.89 -14.01
C GLU A 97 -6.02 -3.81 -12.59
N ARG A 98 -5.26 -3.25 -11.63
CA ARG A 98 -5.69 -3.07 -10.25
C ARG A 98 -6.97 -2.23 -10.13
N PHE A 99 -7.08 -1.15 -10.88
CA PHE A 99 -8.32 -0.35 -10.92
C PHE A 99 -9.48 -1.17 -11.47
N VAL A 100 -9.22 -1.91 -12.55
CA VAL A 100 -10.25 -2.73 -13.22
C VAL A 100 -10.75 -3.87 -12.33
N MET A 101 -9.91 -4.41 -11.46
CA MET A 101 -10.33 -5.43 -10.47
C MET A 101 -11.38 -4.93 -9.48
N GLY A 102 -11.45 -3.61 -9.26
CA GLY A 102 -12.48 -2.96 -8.41
C GLY A 102 -13.76 -2.59 -9.16
N LEU A 103 -13.86 -2.88 -10.46
CA LEU A 103 -15.06 -2.61 -11.26
C LEU A 103 -15.93 -3.86 -11.38
N ALA A 104 -17.23 -3.66 -11.22
CA ALA A 104 -18.26 -4.63 -11.60
C ALA A 104 -18.81 -4.33 -13.00
N PRO A 105 -19.22 -5.32 -13.80
CA PRO A 105 -19.89 -5.06 -15.07
C PRO A 105 -21.11 -4.16 -14.89
N GLY A 106 -21.17 -3.07 -15.67
CA GLY A 106 -22.18 -2.01 -15.53
C GLY A 106 -21.69 -0.74 -14.86
N ASP A 107 -20.58 -0.82 -14.10
CA ASP A 107 -19.98 0.38 -13.46
C ASP A 107 -19.55 1.42 -14.49
N SER A 108 -19.66 2.68 -14.09
CA SER A 108 -19.18 3.83 -14.87
C SER A 108 -17.78 4.24 -14.40
N PHE A 109 -16.93 4.59 -15.34
CA PHE A 109 -15.61 5.14 -15.05
C PHE A 109 -15.21 6.18 -16.10
N ILE A 110 -14.34 7.13 -15.70
CA ILE A 110 -13.84 8.15 -16.61
C ILE A 110 -12.53 7.69 -17.26
N PHE A 111 -12.41 7.84 -18.57
CA PHE A 111 -11.17 7.57 -19.29
C PHE A 111 -11.06 8.39 -20.56
N GLY A 112 -9.91 9.07 -20.75
CA GLY A 112 -9.71 9.91 -21.94
C GLY A 112 -10.71 11.05 -22.09
N GLY A 113 -11.26 11.58 -20.98
CA GLY A 113 -12.26 12.64 -20.97
C GLY A 113 -13.71 12.18 -21.26
N GLU A 114 -13.93 10.88 -21.41
CA GLU A 114 -15.27 10.29 -21.61
C GLU A 114 -15.69 9.47 -20.38
N VAL A 115 -16.98 9.48 -20.06
CA VAL A 115 -17.58 8.56 -19.10
C VAL A 115 -17.94 7.27 -19.84
N LEU A 116 -17.39 6.17 -19.37
CA LEU A 116 -17.52 4.86 -20.01
C LEU A 116 -18.18 3.86 -19.06
N ARG A 117 -19.00 2.98 -19.61
CA ARG A 117 -19.57 1.81 -18.93
C ARG A 117 -18.63 0.63 -19.09
N TYR A 118 -18.23 0.00 -17.99
CA TYR A 118 -17.44 -1.23 -17.97
C TYR A 118 -18.31 -2.45 -18.29
N HIS A 119 -17.85 -3.30 -19.21
CA HIS A 119 -18.55 -4.53 -19.59
C HIS A 119 -17.83 -5.80 -19.17
N GLY A 120 -16.50 -5.73 -19.08
CA GLY A 120 -15.67 -6.88 -18.71
C GLY A 120 -14.25 -6.78 -19.27
N VAL A 121 -13.46 -7.81 -19.02
CA VAL A 121 -12.11 -7.95 -19.58
C VAL A 121 -12.10 -9.13 -20.54
N ARG A 122 -11.65 -8.90 -21.77
CA ARG A 122 -11.47 -9.92 -22.80
C ARG A 122 -10.17 -9.69 -23.57
N ASP A 123 -9.39 -10.74 -23.76
CA ASP A 123 -8.11 -10.69 -24.50
C ASP A 123 -7.16 -9.59 -24.02
N MET A 124 -6.97 -9.48 -22.68
CA MET A 124 -6.16 -8.43 -22.04
C MET A 124 -6.61 -7.01 -22.39
N ALA A 125 -7.87 -6.83 -22.71
CA ALA A 125 -8.48 -5.53 -22.91
C ALA A 125 -9.74 -5.37 -22.07
N LEU A 126 -9.88 -4.21 -21.44
CA LEU A 126 -11.11 -3.75 -20.83
C LEU A 126 -12.06 -3.32 -21.96
N GLU A 127 -13.24 -3.90 -21.99
CA GLU A 127 -14.29 -3.53 -22.96
C GLU A 127 -15.23 -2.51 -22.33
N ALA A 128 -15.45 -1.40 -23.03
CA ALA A 128 -16.27 -0.31 -22.55
C ALA A 128 -17.08 0.36 -23.66
N SER A 129 -18.20 0.97 -23.30
CA SER A 129 -19.03 1.80 -24.18
C SER A 129 -19.34 3.16 -23.54
N PRO A 130 -19.61 4.22 -24.34
CA PRO A 130 -19.95 5.52 -23.80
C PRO A 130 -21.18 5.49 -22.88
N MET A 131 -21.16 6.35 -21.84
CA MET A 131 -22.30 6.65 -20.99
C MET A 131 -22.62 8.15 -20.99
N PRO A 132 -23.86 8.53 -20.61
CA PRO A 132 -24.20 9.92 -20.39
C PRO A 132 -23.28 10.58 -19.36
N LYS A 133 -22.89 11.84 -19.58
CA LYS A 133 -21.97 12.59 -18.72
C LYS A 133 -22.50 12.87 -17.31
N ASN A 134 -23.79 12.80 -17.11
CA ASN A 134 -24.45 13.01 -15.81
C ASN A 134 -24.43 11.78 -14.90
N THR A 135 -23.80 10.67 -15.34
CA THR A 135 -23.60 9.50 -14.48
C THR A 135 -22.31 9.66 -13.68
N PRO A 136 -22.33 9.57 -12.32
CA PRO A 136 -21.15 9.70 -11.51
C PRO A 136 -20.14 8.57 -11.84
N PRO A 137 -18.94 8.89 -12.37
CA PRO A 137 -17.96 7.89 -12.76
C PRO A 137 -16.98 7.58 -11.64
N LYS A 138 -16.55 6.33 -11.54
CA LYS A 138 -15.34 6.00 -10.79
C LYS A 138 -14.11 6.57 -11.49
N VAL A 139 -13.25 7.26 -10.76
CA VAL A 139 -12.03 7.84 -11.30
C VAL A 139 -10.91 6.79 -11.22
N PRO A 140 -10.22 6.48 -12.35
CA PRO A 140 -9.09 5.57 -12.33
C PRO A 140 -7.99 6.09 -11.41
N SER A 141 -7.60 5.26 -10.45
CA SER A 141 -6.39 5.48 -9.67
C SER A 141 -5.24 4.74 -10.35
N TYR A 142 -4.17 5.46 -10.60
CA TYR A 142 -2.93 4.89 -11.10
C TYR A 142 -2.00 4.65 -9.89
N ALA A 143 -1.40 3.48 -9.81
CA ALA A 143 -0.35 3.20 -8.85
C ALA A 143 0.95 3.90 -9.31
N GLY A 144 0.92 5.21 -9.37
CA GLY A 144 2.13 6.00 -9.39
C GLY A 144 2.74 5.88 -8.00
N GLY A 145 4.01 5.48 -7.92
CA GLY A 145 4.70 5.54 -6.65
C GLY A 145 4.69 6.99 -6.17
N MET A 146 3.94 7.29 -5.13
CA MET A 146 4.15 8.53 -4.40
C MET A 146 5.52 8.39 -3.75
N MET A 147 6.52 9.05 -4.33
CA MET A 147 7.82 9.13 -3.69
C MET A 147 7.63 9.80 -2.33
N PRO A 148 8.01 9.14 -1.23
CA PRO A 148 7.93 9.78 0.07
C PRO A 148 8.84 11.02 0.08
N LEU A 149 8.39 12.09 0.70
CA LEU A 149 9.24 13.23 0.98
C LEU A 149 10.36 12.80 1.92
N SER A 150 11.50 13.48 1.87
CA SER A 150 12.54 13.26 2.85
C SER A 150 12.04 13.66 4.24
N THR A 151 12.49 12.96 5.26
CA THR A 151 12.17 13.28 6.66
C THR A 151 12.64 14.68 7.05
N TYR A 152 13.76 15.14 6.48
CA TYR A 152 14.25 16.52 6.65
C TYR A 152 13.25 17.57 6.13
N LEU A 153 12.58 17.26 5.02
CA LEU A 153 11.56 18.19 4.48
C LEU A 153 10.32 18.20 5.37
N ALA A 154 9.89 17.07 5.89
CA ALA A 154 8.78 16.98 6.82
C ALA A 154 9.08 17.73 8.13
N ASP A 155 10.28 17.59 8.68
CA ASP A 155 10.78 18.36 9.84
C ASP A 155 10.82 19.87 9.54
N GLY A 156 11.31 20.26 8.36
CA GLY A 156 11.33 21.65 7.93
C GLY A 156 9.94 22.29 7.87
N VAL A 157 8.96 21.54 7.37
CA VAL A 157 7.55 21.96 7.35
C VAL A 157 7.01 22.10 8.77
N ARG A 158 7.29 21.14 9.66
CA ARG A 158 6.90 21.20 11.07
C ARG A 158 7.48 22.44 11.76
N THR A 159 8.78 22.67 11.61
CA THR A 159 9.48 23.85 12.18
C THR A 159 8.87 25.15 11.66
N LEU A 160 8.46 25.21 10.39
CA LEU A 160 7.84 26.37 9.80
C LEU A 160 6.43 26.62 10.37
N ILE A 161 5.62 25.59 10.49
CA ILE A 161 4.25 25.66 11.03
C ILE A 161 4.30 26.07 12.51
N SER A 162 5.23 25.52 13.29
CA SER A 162 5.36 25.79 14.73
C SER A 162 5.87 27.21 15.07
N ALA A 163 6.29 27.98 14.07
CA ALA A 163 6.90 29.28 14.27
C ALA A 163 6.09 30.44 13.61
N PRO A 164 4.96 30.91 14.20
CA PRO A 164 4.11 31.97 13.61
C PRO A 164 4.84 33.21 13.21
N LYS A 165 5.89 33.59 13.93
CA LYS A 165 6.74 34.77 13.62
C LYS A 165 7.43 34.67 12.24
N LYS A 166 7.59 33.49 11.69
CA LYS A 166 8.20 33.23 10.37
C LYS A 166 7.18 33.21 9.23
N TRP A 167 5.90 33.24 9.51
CA TRP A 167 4.86 33.10 8.48
C TRP A 167 4.77 34.27 7.53
N SER A 168 5.25 35.48 7.92
CA SER A 168 5.29 36.65 7.04
C SER A 168 6.07 36.43 5.73
N ALA A 169 6.92 35.39 5.67
CA ALA A 169 7.63 34.98 4.46
C ALA A 169 6.85 34.00 3.58
N LEU A 170 5.70 33.50 4.04
CA LEU A 170 4.87 32.58 3.32
C LEU A 170 3.86 33.28 2.42
N PRO A 171 3.32 32.63 1.38
CA PRO A 171 2.18 33.15 0.64
C PRO A 171 0.99 33.47 1.56
N GLU A 172 0.24 34.49 1.28
CA GLU A 172 -0.88 34.98 2.09
C GLU A 172 -1.90 33.87 2.37
N GLN A 173 -2.24 33.07 1.34
CA GLN A 173 -3.17 31.94 1.47
C GLN A 173 -2.71 30.90 2.50
N ILE A 174 -1.40 30.70 2.64
CA ILE A 174 -0.84 29.77 3.63
C ILE A 174 -0.88 30.41 5.02
N GLN A 175 -0.60 31.70 5.13
CA GLN A 175 -0.71 32.43 6.40
C GLN A 175 -2.15 32.37 6.93
N ASP A 176 -3.14 32.62 6.08
CA ASP A 176 -4.55 32.55 6.42
C ASP A 176 -4.95 31.14 6.87
N TRP A 177 -4.51 30.13 6.12
CA TRP A 177 -4.79 28.74 6.42
C TRP A 177 -4.19 28.30 7.76
N LEU A 178 -2.96 28.70 8.07
CA LEU A 178 -2.32 28.41 9.36
C LEU A 178 -2.96 29.20 10.52
N SER A 179 -3.36 30.44 10.27
CA SER A 179 -4.09 31.27 11.26
C SER A 179 -5.45 30.65 11.61
N LEU A 180 -6.12 30.05 10.63
CA LEU A 180 -7.34 29.27 10.87
C LEU A 180 -7.06 28.05 11.72
N GLN A 181 -5.99 27.30 11.42
CA GLN A 181 -5.62 26.15 12.23
C GLN A 181 -5.42 26.54 13.69
N GLU A 182 -4.70 27.62 13.95
CA GLU A 182 -4.48 28.12 15.32
C GLU A 182 -5.78 28.50 16.02
N ARG A 183 -6.71 29.11 15.27
CA ARG A 183 -8.02 29.54 15.80
C ARG A 183 -8.95 28.37 16.09
N PHE A 184 -8.98 27.35 15.23
CA PHE A 184 -9.94 26.23 15.35
C PHE A 184 -9.42 25.05 16.17
N SER A 185 -8.13 24.93 16.36
CA SER A 185 -7.51 23.83 17.06
C SER A 185 -6.25 24.24 17.81
N ALA A 186 -5.10 23.79 17.33
CA ALA A 186 -3.77 24.14 17.83
C ALA A 186 -2.76 24.00 16.69
N LEU A 187 -1.60 24.62 16.87
CA LEU A 187 -0.45 24.38 15.99
C LEU A 187 0.38 23.20 16.51
N PRO A 188 0.89 22.34 15.63
CA PRO A 188 1.92 21.39 15.99
C PRO A 188 3.13 22.09 16.60
N LYS A 189 3.67 21.57 17.68
CA LYS A 189 4.90 22.09 18.31
C LYS A 189 6.14 21.45 17.65
N GLU A 190 7.32 22.02 17.87
CA GLU A 190 8.57 21.39 17.42
C GLU A 190 8.83 20.03 18.04
N SER A 191 8.36 19.80 19.28
CA SER A 191 8.41 18.52 19.99
C SER A 191 7.00 18.02 20.32
N GLY A 192 6.87 16.71 20.52
CA GLY A 192 5.59 16.08 20.81
C GLY A 192 4.71 15.84 19.58
N VAL A 193 3.46 15.54 19.79
CA VAL A 193 2.49 15.28 18.73
C VAL A 193 1.15 15.95 19.01
N LEU A 194 0.61 16.66 18.02
CA LEU A 194 -0.77 17.12 18.04
C LEU A 194 -1.66 15.99 17.51
N VAL A 195 -2.67 15.63 18.27
CA VAL A 195 -3.70 14.69 17.87
C VAL A 195 -5.05 15.35 17.92
N GLU A 196 -5.79 15.28 16.83
CA GLU A 196 -7.13 15.85 16.70
C GLU A 196 -8.15 14.72 16.57
N GLY A 197 -9.20 14.76 17.40
CA GLY A 197 -10.30 13.80 17.37
C GLY A 197 -11.60 14.50 17.05
N PHE A 198 -12.40 13.96 16.14
CA PHE A 198 -13.73 14.48 15.79
C PHE A 198 -14.62 13.36 15.27
N PHE A 199 -15.90 13.65 15.15
CA PHE A 199 -16.87 12.74 14.56
C PHE A 199 -17.17 13.19 13.13
N ASP A 200 -17.00 12.28 12.16
CA ASP A 200 -17.29 12.54 10.75
C ASP A 200 -18.28 11.49 10.25
N ARG A 201 -19.47 11.95 9.87
CA ARG A 201 -20.60 11.09 9.45
C ARG A 201 -20.98 10.08 10.54
N ASP A 202 -20.59 8.82 10.35
CA ASP A 202 -20.95 7.70 11.23
C ASP A 202 -19.75 7.08 11.93
N ALA A 203 -18.60 7.77 11.94
CA ALA A 203 -17.36 7.24 12.49
C ALA A 203 -16.55 8.29 13.26
N HIS A 204 -15.80 7.82 14.24
CA HIS A 204 -14.80 8.61 14.94
C HIS A 204 -13.52 8.66 14.12
N VAL A 205 -12.96 9.84 13.99
CA VAL A 205 -11.69 10.09 13.27
C VAL A 205 -10.67 10.65 14.26
N ILE A 206 -9.47 10.12 14.22
CA ILE A 206 -8.30 10.71 14.87
C ILE A 206 -7.24 11.01 13.82
N VAL A 207 -6.63 12.18 13.93
CA VAL A 207 -5.52 12.61 13.07
C VAL A 207 -4.32 12.91 13.93
N LEU A 208 -3.24 12.18 13.71
CA LEU A 208 -1.96 12.36 14.39
C LEU A 208 -1.04 13.16 13.45
N HIS A 209 -0.68 14.39 13.82
CA HIS A 209 0.21 15.25 13.06
C HIS A 209 1.67 14.97 13.44
N THR A 210 2.23 13.91 12.86
CA THR A 210 3.54 13.35 13.23
C THR A 210 4.72 14.11 12.60
N PHE A 211 4.61 14.50 11.32
CA PHE A 211 5.67 15.07 10.48
C PHE A 211 6.91 14.15 10.35
N GLU A 212 6.73 12.84 10.48
CA GLU A 212 7.82 11.86 10.47
C GLU A 212 8.05 11.20 9.10
N GLY A 213 7.29 11.61 8.10
CA GLY A 213 7.36 11.05 6.76
C GLY A 213 6.49 9.78 6.60
N ARG A 214 6.26 9.44 5.36
CA ARG A 214 5.28 8.40 4.98
C ARG A 214 5.63 7.01 5.52
N LYS A 215 6.93 6.63 5.58
CA LYS A 215 7.34 5.30 6.06
C LYS A 215 7.06 5.12 7.56
N VAL A 216 7.37 6.11 8.36
CA VAL A 216 7.04 6.09 9.80
C VAL A 216 5.54 6.08 10.01
N ASN A 217 4.81 6.92 9.29
CA ASN A 217 3.34 6.97 9.39
C ASN A 217 2.68 5.66 8.94
N MET A 218 3.26 4.97 7.97
CA MET A 218 2.79 3.64 7.56
C MET A 218 3.00 2.61 8.69
N ALA A 219 4.19 2.55 9.25
CA ALA A 219 4.49 1.66 10.37
C ALA A 219 3.59 1.96 11.58
N LEU A 220 3.47 3.22 11.93
CA LEU A 220 2.61 3.67 13.03
C LEU A 220 1.14 3.31 12.78
N GLY A 221 0.62 3.56 11.58
CA GLY A 221 -0.77 3.23 11.21
C GLY A 221 -1.08 1.74 11.37
N LEU A 222 -0.17 0.88 10.95
CA LEU A 222 -0.30 -0.57 11.10
C LEU A 222 -0.32 -1.00 12.58
N LEU A 223 0.62 -0.51 13.36
CA LEU A 223 0.76 -0.90 14.77
C LEU A 223 -0.36 -0.33 15.62
N VAL A 224 -0.68 0.96 15.45
CA VAL A 224 -1.76 1.63 16.20
C VAL A 224 -3.12 1.00 15.90
N THR A 225 -3.43 0.72 14.63
CA THR A 225 -4.72 0.06 14.32
C THR A 225 -4.79 -1.34 14.92
N ARG A 226 -3.70 -2.09 14.96
CA ARG A 226 -3.66 -3.39 15.62
C ARG A 226 -3.88 -3.27 17.13
N ARG A 227 -3.24 -2.30 17.79
CA ARG A 227 -3.48 -2.00 19.20
C ARG A 227 -4.92 -1.54 19.46
N MET A 228 -5.49 -0.74 18.59
CA MET A 228 -6.89 -0.34 18.66
C MET A 228 -7.84 -1.53 18.58
N GLU A 229 -7.57 -2.53 17.74
CA GLU A 229 -8.35 -3.78 17.70
C GLU A 229 -8.28 -4.51 19.04
N ARG A 230 -7.08 -4.70 19.61
CA ARG A 230 -6.88 -5.35 20.91
C ARG A 230 -7.60 -4.61 22.05
N LEU A 231 -7.70 -3.29 21.96
CA LEU A 231 -8.43 -2.45 22.92
C LEU A 231 -9.95 -2.35 22.65
N GLY A 232 -10.44 -3.03 21.61
CA GLY A 232 -11.86 -3.00 21.24
C GLY A 232 -12.35 -1.69 20.62
N LEU A 233 -11.42 -0.84 20.11
CA LEU A 233 -11.75 0.46 19.52
C LEU A 233 -12.24 0.37 18.07
N LYS A 234 -12.26 -0.83 17.50
CA LYS A 234 -12.84 -1.15 16.17
C LYS A 234 -12.39 -0.21 15.04
N PRO A 235 -11.09 -0.15 14.72
CA PRO A 235 -10.59 0.65 13.60
C PRO A 235 -11.12 0.10 12.27
N LEU A 236 -11.47 0.99 11.35
CA LEU A 236 -12.03 0.68 10.03
C LEU A 236 -11.00 0.85 8.92
N THR A 237 -10.44 2.04 8.86
CA THR A 237 -9.46 2.43 7.84
C THR A 237 -8.41 3.35 8.44
N TYR A 238 -7.24 3.38 7.79
CA TYR A 238 -6.29 4.45 8.02
C TYR A 238 -5.75 5.00 6.71
N SER A 239 -5.33 6.25 6.72
CA SER A 239 -4.64 6.90 5.61
C SER A 239 -3.42 7.64 6.11
N ILE A 240 -2.42 7.75 5.25
CA ILE A 240 -1.13 8.36 5.60
C ILE A 240 -0.73 9.40 4.58
N THR A 241 -0.15 10.47 5.09
CA THR A 241 0.62 11.45 4.32
C THR A 241 2.06 11.47 4.84
N ASP A 242 2.91 12.33 4.31
CA ASP A 242 4.24 12.56 4.89
C ASP A 242 4.16 13.29 6.24
N TYR A 243 3.03 13.93 6.55
CA TYR A 243 2.83 14.81 7.69
C TYR A 243 1.93 14.26 8.77
N ALA A 244 1.02 13.34 8.40
CA ALA A 244 -0.02 12.87 9.31
C ALA A 244 -0.44 11.42 9.04
N LEU A 245 -0.94 10.80 10.11
CA LEU A 245 -1.68 9.55 10.12
C LEU A 245 -3.13 9.85 10.52
N THR A 246 -4.09 9.42 9.70
CA THR A 246 -5.52 9.51 10.00
C THR A 246 -6.08 8.11 10.19
N ILE A 247 -6.82 7.88 11.26
CA ILE A 247 -7.49 6.60 11.55
C ILE A 247 -8.97 6.86 11.76
N THR A 248 -9.80 6.03 11.13
CA THR A 248 -11.25 6.03 11.31
C THR A 248 -11.65 4.78 12.10
N SER A 249 -12.52 4.94 13.12
CA SER A 249 -12.96 3.86 14.00
C SER A 249 -14.43 3.97 14.36
N LEU A 250 -15.04 2.84 14.75
CA LEU A 250 -16.43 2.84 15.24
C LEU A 250 -16.56 3.34 16.69
N CYS A 251 -15.48 3.24 17.47
CA CYS A 251 -15.45 3.67 18.87
C CYS A 251 -14.59 4.90 19.05
N PRO A 252 -14.94 5.82 19.99
CA PRO A 252 -14.13 6.99 20.29
C PRO A 252 -12.79 6.59 20.93
N VAL A 253 -11.77 7.35 20.59
CA VAL A 253 -10.43 7.18 21.17
C VAL A 253 -10.25 8.25 22.26
N ASN A 254 -10.44 7.88 23.52
CA ASN A 254 -10.38 8.83 24.64
C ASN A 254 -8.97 8.93 25.26
N ASN A 255 -8.14 7.93 25.07
CA ASN A 255 -6.78 7.91 25.61
C ASN A 255 -5.78 7.53 24.51
N VAL A 256 -5.33 8.55 23.77
CA VAL A 256 -4.37 8.39 22.66
C VAL A 256 -2.98 8.00 23.16
N GLU A 257 -2.59 8.40 24.37
CA GLU A 257 -1.26 8.09 24.92
C GLU A 257 -1.04 6.58 25.02
N ARG A 258 -2.08 5.80 25.36
CA ARG A 258 -2.01 4.33 25.38
C ARG A 258 -1.75 3.71 24.00
N LEU A 259 -2.04 4.42 22.93
CA LEU A 259 -1.78 3.96 21.57
C LEU A 259 -0.35 4.21 21.13
N LEU A 260 0.38 5.09 21.82
CA LEU A 260 1.71 5.57 21.42
C LEU A 260 2.82 5.14 22.38
N THR A 261 2.60 4.15 23.22
CA THR A 261 3.64 3.64 24.12
C THR A 261 4.65 2.76 23.39
N GLU A 262 5.91 2.75 23.86
CA GLU A 262 7.04 2.08 23.17
C GLU A 262 6.87 0.56 23.05
N ASP A 263 6.10 -0.06 23.93
CA ASP A 263 5.77 -1.49 23.92
C ASP A 263 5.04 -1.95 22.67
N ILE A 264 4.46 -1.00 21.88
CA ILE A 264 3.82 -1.27 20.59
C ILE A 264 4.77 -1.96 19.61
N LEU A 265 6.07 -1.69 19.70
CA LEU A 265 7.08 -2.31 18.86
C LEU A 265 7.36 -3.78 19.25
N GLN A 266 7.07 -4.17 20.48
CA GLN A 266 7.30 -5.54 20.96
C GLN A 266 6.05 -6.40 20.80
N GLU A 267 4.89 -5.86 21.15
CA GLU A 267 3.64 -6.60 21.22
C GLU A 267 2.96 -6.75 19.85
N GLU A 268 2.83 -5.66 19.09
CA GLU A 268 2.08 -5.64 17.85
C GLU A 268 2.93 -5.96 16.61
N TYR A 269 4.23 -5.64 16.64
CA TYR A 269 5.10 -5.75 15.46
C TYR A 269 5.29 -7.19 14.98
N GLN A 270 5.52 -8.13 15.89
CA GLN A 270 5.74 -9.54 15.54
C GLN A 270 4.45 -10.19 14.98
N ASP A 271 3.31 -9.85 15.56
CA ASP A 271 2.02 -10.34 15.07
C ASP A 271 1.67 -9.74 13.71
N TRP A 272 2.00 -8.45 13.53
CA TRP A 272 1.84 -7.80 12.24
C TRP A 272 2.70 -8.43 11.16
N LEU A 273 3.97 -8.71 11.42
CA LEU A 273 4.87 -9.32 10.44
C LEU A 273 4.34 -10.67 9.92
N LYS A 274 3.69 -11.44 10.78
CA LYS A 274 3.13 -12.74 10.41
C LYS A 274 1.86 -12.62 9.55
N ALA A 275 1.02 -11.62 9.81
CA ALA A 275 -0.33 -11.51 9.24
C ALA A 275 -0.46 -10.39 8.18
N SER A 276 0.63 -9.65 7.89
CA SER A 276 0.56 -8.43 7.10
C SER A 276 0.23 -8.68 5.61
N PRO A 277 -0.80 -8.02 5.08
CA PRO A 277 -1.05 -7.97 3.64
C PRO A 277 0.12 -7.39 2.84
N MET A 278 1.00 -6.61 3.49
CA MET A 278 2.17 -6.00 2.86
C MET A 278 3.26 -7.03 2.58
N VAL A 279 3.54 -7.93 3.52
CA VAL A 279 4.45 -9.06 3.30
C VAL A 279 3.94 -9.93 2.15
N LYS A 280 2.64 -10.20 2.09
CA LYS A 280 2.01 -10.91 0.98
C LYS A 280 2.17 -10.17 -0.36
N ARG A 281 2.09 -8.84 -0.34
CA ARG A 281 2.31 -7.98 -1.53
C ARG A 281 3.77 -8.03 -1.99
N SER A 282 4.74 -7.91 -1.06
CA SER A 282 6.17 -8.08 -1.35
C SER A 282 6.46 -9.48 -1.86
N PHE A 283 5.85 -10.50 -1.26
CA PHE A 283 6.01 -11.89 -1.70
C PHE A 283 5.56 -12.10 -3.16
N ARG A 284 4.48 -11.46 -3.62
CA ARG A 284 4.04 -11.56 -5.03
C ARG A 284 5.14 -11.11 -6.00
N LYS A 285 5.80 -9.99 -5.70
CA LYS A 285 6.92 -9.47 -6.48
C LYS A 285 8.09 -10.45 -6.46
N ILE A 286 8.48 -10.90 -5.28
CA ILE A 286 9.60 -11.82 -5.06
C ILE A 286 9.34 -13.18 -5.73
N ALA A 287 8.14 -13.74 -5.58
CA ALA A 287 7.75 -14.99 -6.22
C ALA A 287 7.81 -14.94 -7.75
N THR A 288 7.49 -13.77 -8.32
CA THR A 288 7.61 -13.54 -9.77
C THR A 288 9.09 -13.45 -10.19
N ILE A 289 9.91 -12.68 -9.48
CA ILE A 289 11.35 -12.57 -9.73
C ILE A 289 12.04 -13.94 -9.58
N ALA A 290 11.69 -14.67 -8.51
CA ALA A 290 12.15 -16.02 -8.28
C ALA A 290 11.57 -17.04 -9.26
N GLY A 291 10.60 -16.64 -10.13
CA GLY A 291 9.98 -17.47 -11.16
C GLY A 291 9.08 -18.58 -10.59
N LEU A 292 8.58 -18.45 -9.36
CA LEU A 292 7.53 -19.37 -8.87
C LEU A 292 6.22 -19.15 -9.63
N THR A 293 5.99 -17.94 -10.08
CA THR A 293 4.85 -17.58 -10.93
C THR A 293 5.35 -16.93 -12.20
N GLU A 294 4.86 -17.39 -13.31
CA GLU A 294 5.24 -16.91 -14.64
C GLU A 294 4.22 -15.88 -15.12
N GLN A 295 4.68 -14.70 -15.48
CA GLN A 295 3.85 -13.67 -16.11
C GLN A 295 3.66 -13.91 -17.61
N ARG A 296 4.66 -14.52 -18.25
CA ARG A 296 4.70 -14.79 -19.69
C ARG A 296 4.79 -16.28 -19.96
N LEU A 297 3.89 -16.77 -20.76
CA LEU A 297 3.89 -18.13 -21.30
C LEU A 297 4.01 -18.07 -22.81
N PRO A 298 4.47 -19.13 -23.50
CA PRO A 298 4.52 -19.16 -24.96
C PRO A 298 3.13 -18.85 -25.55
N GLY A 299 3.03 -17.76 -26.32
CA GLY A 299 1.79 -17.31 -26.94
C GLY A 299 0.74 -16.67 -26.01
N GLN A 300 0.98 -16.58 -24.70
CA GLN A 300 0.00 -16.06 -23.74
C GLN A 300 0.66 -15.19 -22.66
N LYS A 301 -0.03 -14.14 -22.24
CA LYS A 301 0.31 -13.34 -21.04
C LYS A 301 -0.77 -13.58 -19.99
N ARG A 302 -0.37 -13.92 -18.77
CA ARG A 302 -1.31 -14.11 -17.65
C ARG A 302 -1.82 -12.76 -17.14
N THR A 303 -3.07 -12.72 -16.71
CA THR A 303 -3.63 -11.55 -16.02
C THR A 303 -3.06 -11.43 -14.61
N MET A 304 -3.06 -10.22 -14.05
CA MET A 304 -2.64 -9.98 -12.68
C MET A 304 -3.48 -10.82 -11.69
N LYS A 305 -4.78 -10.96 -11.94
CA LYS A 305 -5.67 -11.80 -11.12
C LYS A 305 -5.20 -13.26 -11.07
N GLN A 306 -4.81 -13.84 -12.19
CA GLN A 306 -4.30 -15.21 -12.27
C GLN A 306 -2.94 -15.36 -11.56
N VAL A 307 -2.04 -14.38 -11.75
CA VAL A 307 -0.72 -14.37 -11.09
C VAL A 307 -0.89 -14.18 -9.59
N SER A 308 -1.71 -13.24 -9.15
CA SER A 308 -1.96 -12.97 -7.73
C SER A 308 -2.59 -14.16 -7.02
N PHE A 309 -3.60 -14.79 -7.63
CA PHE A 309 -4.21 -15.98 -7.05
C PHE A 309 -3.20 -17.11 -6.86
N SER A 310 -2.37 -17.38 -7.87
CA SER A 310 -1.33 -18.41 -7.79
C SER A 310 -0.26 -18.09 -6.74
N THR A 311 0.15 -16.82 -6.63
CA THR A 311 1.15 -16.40 -5.63
C THR A 311 0.60 -16.42 -4.23
N ASP A 312 -0.66 -16.04 -4.05
CA ASP A 312 -1.32 -16.05 -2.73
C ASP A 312 -1.45 -17.46 -2.20
N LEU A 313 -1.84 -18.41 -3.07
CA LEU A 313 -1.89 -19.83 -2.70
C LEU A 313 -0.50 -20.36 -2.29
N ILE A 314 0.54 -20.05 -3.06
CA ILE A 314 1.91 -20.43 -2.72
C ILE A 314 2.35 -19.81 -1.38
N TYR A 315 2.04 -18.54 -1.15
CA TYR A 315 2.33 -17.84 0.10
C TYR A 315 1.69 -18.58 1.30
N ASP A 316 0.41 -18.86 1.21
CA ASP A 316 -0.35 -19.50 2.29
C ASP A 316 0.16 -20.94 2.55
N VAL A 317 0.54 -21.68 1.50
CA VAL A 317 1.17 -23.00 1.62
C VAL A 317 2.54 -22.91 2.30
N LEU A 318 3.39 -21.98 1.86
CA LEU A 318 4.72 -21.81 2.47
C LEU A 318 4.59 -21.37 3.93
N LEU A 319 3.70 -20.42 4.22
CA LEU A 319 3.49 -19.94 5.59
C LEU A 319 3.06 -21.07 6.53
N LYS A 320 2.26 -22.01 6.03
CA LYS A 320 1.74 -23.13 6.82
C LYS A 320 2.74 -24.29 6.98
N TYR A 321 3.48 -24.63 5.94
CA TYR A 321 4.28 -25.85 5.89
C TYR A 321 5.80 -25.62 5.90
N ASP A 322 6.25 -24.38 5.60
CA ASP A 322 7.65 -24.01 5.55
C ASP A 322 7.82 -22.50 5.93
N PRO A 323 7.48 -22.10 7.17
CA PRO A 323 7.45 -20.71 7.60
C PRO A 323 8.81 -19.99 7.52
N ASP A 324 9.92 -20.75 7.48
CA ASP A 324 11.28 -20.25 7.37
C ASP A 324 11.81 -20.26 5.92
N HIS A 325 10.93 -20.55 4.96
CA HIS A 325 11.29 -20.56 3.54
C HIS A 325 11.97 -19.26 3.12
N ILE A 326 13.06 -19.38 2.34
CA ILE A 326 13.91 -18.25 1.92
C ILE A 326 13.09 -17.09 1.33
N LEU A 327 12.09 -17.35 0.50
CA LEU A 327 11.27 -16.29 -0.12
C LEU A 327 10.33 -15.60 0.87
N LEU A 328 9.87 -16.28 1.91
CA LEU A 328 9.10 -15.65 3.00
C LEU A 328 10.00 -14.73 3.82
N ARG A 329 11.22 -15.17 4.12
CA ARG A 329 12.22 -14.35 4.81
C ARG A 329 12.54 -13.09 4.01
N ILE A 330 12.88 -13.23 2.73
CA ILE A 330 13.14 -12.09 1.84
C ILE A 330 11.91 -11.17 1.73
N ALA A 331 10.70 -11.71 1.68
CA ALA A 331 9.49 -10.91 1.61
C ALA A 331 9.27 -10.07 2.87
N ARG A 332 9.60 -10.60 4.05
CA ARG A 332 9.56 -9.85 5.31
C ARG A 332 10.63 -8.75 5.33
N GLU A 333 11.87 -9.09 5.01
CA GLU A 333 12.99 -8.13 4.93
C GLU A 333 12.72 -7.00 3.94
N GLU A 334 12.15 -7.32 2.77
CA GLU A 334 11.78 -6.32 1.75
C GLU A 334 10.64 -5.42 2.24
N ALA A 335 9.62 -6.00 2.89
CA ALA A 335 8.53 -5.23 3.47
C ALA A 335 9.03 -4.29 4.58
N GLU A 336 9.93 -4.74 5.42
CA GLU A 336 10.55 -3.92 6.47
C GLU A 336 11.38 -2.77 5.87
N ARG A 337 12.24 -3.07 4.90
CA ARG A 337 13.15 -2.09 4.30
C ARG A 337 12.45 -1.03 3.48
N ASP A 338 11.50 -1.44 2.64
CA ASP A 338 10.88 -0.55 1.66
C ASP A 338 9.73 0.27 2.26
N LEU A 339 9.04 -0.29 3.24
CA LEU A 339 7.77 0.26 3.71
C LEU A 339 7.85 0.88 5.10
N LEU A 340 8.84 0.49 5.92
CA LEU A 340 8.90 0.86 7.33
C LEU A 340 10.25 1.49 7.65
N ASP A 341 10.24 2.50 8.52
CA ASP A 341 11.42 3.07 9.14
C ASP A 341 11.33 2.85 10.66
N VAL A 342 11.56 1.60 11.07
CA VAL A 342 11.43 1.19 12.46
C VAL A 342 12.38 1.94 13.39
N PRO A 343 13.67 2.17 13.06
CA PRO A 343 14.55 2.94 13.93
C PRO A 343 14.05 4.36 14.20
N ARG A 344 13.54 5.04 13.14
CA ARG A 344 12.99 6.38 13.30
C ARG A 344 11.68 6.36 14.09
N LEU A 345 10.81 5.39 13.85
CA LEU A 345 9.59 5.20 14.62
C LEU A 345 9.89 5.01 16.10
N THR A 346 10.89 4.19 16.45
CA THR A 346 11.33 3.98 17.84
C THR A 346 11.76 5.30 18.48
N SER A 347 12.63 6.05 17.81
CA SER A 347 13.09 7.35 18.30
C SER A 347 11.95 8.35 18.49
N TRP A 348 11.00 8.35 17.55
CA TRP A 348 9.83 9.22 17.63
C TRP A 348 8.90 8.83 18.79
N LEU A 349 8.58 7.53 18.95
CA LEU A 349 7.75 7.06 20.05
C LEU A 349 8.33 7.45 21.42
N SER A 350 9.66 7.31 21.59
CA SER A 350 10.34 7.77 22.83
C SER A 350 10.20 9.28 23.01
N SER A 351 10.29 10.06 21.94
CA SER A 351 10.24 11.53 22.02
C SER A 351 8.86 12.09 22.34
N VAL A 352 7.78 11.37 22.02
CA VAL A 352 6.40 11.85 22.24
C VAL A 352 5.81 11.42 23.58
N GLN A 353 6.52 10.60 24.38
CA GLN A 353 6.05 10.20 25.71
C GLN A 353 5.80 11.42 26.59
N GLY A 354 4.57 11.56 27.13
CA GLY A 354 4.17 12.72 27.93
C GLY A 354 4.07 14.04 27.16
N GLN A 355 4.19 14.02 25.81
CA GLN A 355 4.13 15.22 24.97
C GLN A 355 3.00 15.14 23.92
N VAL A 356 1.94 14.40 24.22
CA VAL A 356 0.75 14.30 23.39
C VAL A 356 -0.20 15.45 23.71
N VAL A 357 -0.55 16.25 22.70
CA VAL A 357 -1.58 17.28 22.81
C VAL A 357 -2.83 16.76 22.11
N TYR A 358 -3.84 16.37 22.83
CA TYR A 358 -5.10 15.89 22.29
C TYR A 358 -6.14 17.01 22.26
N LYS A 359 -6.80 17.22 21.11
CA LYS A 359 -7.87 18.16 20.88
C LYS A 359 -9.12 17.45 20.35
N THR A 360 -10.22 17.59 21.06
CA THR A 360 -11.54 17.16 20.54
C THR A 360 -12.16 18.33 19.80
N LEU A 361 -12.50 18.13 18.54
CA LEU A 361 -13.01 19.17 17.65
C LEU A 361 -14.43 18.82 17.19
N PRO A 362 -15.27 19.82 16.88
CA PRO A 362 -16.58 19.57 16.28
C PRO A 362 -16.48 19.06 14.83
N HIS A 363 -15.42 19.48 14.10
CA HIS A 363 -15.18 19.14 12.71
C HIS A 363 -13.68 19.00 12.43
N ALA A 364 -13.32 18.51 11.24
CA ALA A 364 -11.94 18.46 10.79
C ALA A 364 -11.29 19.87 10.77
N SER A 365 -10.08 19.96 11.29
CA SER A 365 -9.27 21.19 11.23
C SER A 365 -8.67 21.42 9.83
N PRO A 366 -8.20 22.62 9.51
CA PRO A 366 -7.48 22.86 8.27
C PRO A 366 -6.31 21.92 8.00
N LEU A 367 -5.50 21.58 9.03
CA LEU A 367 -4.40 20.61 8.88
C LEU A 367 -4.87 19.16 8.69
N SER A 368 -6.04 18.79 9.21
CA SER A 368 -6.59 17.45 9.08
C SER A 368 -7.21 17.19 7.70
N LEU A 369 -7.76 18.21 7.03
CA LEU A 369 -8.45 18.08 5.74
C LEU A 369 -7.62 17.37 4.65
N PRO A 370 -6.35 17.72 4.40
CA PRO A 370 -5.57 17.06 3.35
C PRO A 370 -5.41 15.56 3.55
N SER A 371 -5.29 15.09 4.79
CA SER A 371 -5.15 13.67 5.10
C SER A 371 -6.46 12.90 4.96
N MET A 372 -7.60 13.56 5.18
CA MET A 372 -8.92 12.98 4.98
C MET A 372 -9.28 12.82 3.49
N LEU A 373 -8.79 13.73 2.64
CA LEU A 373 -9.00 13.72 1.20
C LEU A 373 -8.10 12.71 0.47
N GLN A 374 -7.22 12.02 1.19
CA GLN A 374 -6.32 11.05 0.59
C GLN A 374 -7.08 9.88 -0.03
N LEU A 375 -6.85 9.61 -1.33
CA LEU A 375 -7.53 8.57 -2.09
C LEU A 375 -7.09 7.14 -1.76
N GLY A 376 -5.99 6.97 -1.07
CA GLY A 376 -5.40 5.65 -0.75
C GLY A 376 -5.61 5.25 0.71
N LYS A 377 -6.84 4.93 1.11
CA LYS A 377 -7.11 4.39 2.45
C LYS A 377 -6.76 2.90 2.50
N GLU A 378 -6.00 2.50 3.52
CA GLU A 378 -5.79 1.10 3.84
C GLU A 378 -6.93 0.62 4.75
N THR A 379 -7.55 -0.50 4.37
CA THR A 379 -8.63 -1.09 5.14
C THR A 379 -8.06 -1.97 6.25
N VAL A 380 -8.51 -1.78 7.46
CA VAL A 380 -8.16 -2.67 8.58
C VAL A 380 -9.01 -3.94 8.48
N MET A 381 -8.34 -5.09 8.51
CA MET A 381 -8.97 -6.41 8.45
C MET A 381 -9.20 -6.91 9.88
N GLY A 382 -10.34 -6.53 10.48
CA GLY A 382 -10.68 -6.88 11.84
C GLY A 382 -12.19 -7.06 12.07
N ASP A 383 -12.59 -7.24 13.33
CA ASP A 383 -13.98 -7.52 13.74
C ASP A 383 -14.96 -6.42 13.34
N ALA A 384 -14.51 -5.16 13.31
CA ALA A 384 -15.33 -4.03 12.88
C ALA A 384 -15.89 -4.21 11.46
N ARG A 385 -15.10 -4.80 10.55
CA ARG A 385 -15.54 -5.06 9.18
C ARG A 385 -16.61 -6.16 9.11
N LEU A 386 -16.52 -7.15 9.97
CA LEU A 386 -17.52 -8.21 10.05
C LEU A 386 -18.86 -7.66 10.56
N GLU A 387 -18.85 -6.69 11.48
CA GLU A 387 -20.08 -6.01 11.94
C GLU A 387 -20.71 -5.18 10.82
N ILE A 388 -19.92 -4.44 10.07
CA ILE A 388 -20.43 -3.64 8.92
C ILE A 388 -21.02 -4.54 7.85
N LEU A 389 -20.38 -5.66 7.51
CA LEU A 389 -20.88 -6.62 6.53
C LEU A 389 -22.19 -7.31 6.99
N LYS A 390 -22.44 -7.31 8.29
CA LYS A 390 -23.68 -7.87 8.87
C LYS A 390 -24.84 -6.88 8.92
N GLY A 391 -24.62 -5.58 8.78
CA GLY A 391 -25.66 -4.60 9.06
C GLY A 391 -25.73 -3.27 8.30
N ALA A 392 -24.75 -2.90 7.49
CA ALA A 392 -24.78 -1.59 6.82
C ALA A 392 -24.03 -1.56 5.47
N SER A 393 -24.69 -0.97 4.48
CA SER A 393 -24.04 -0.56 3.21
C SER A 393 -23.28 0.76 3.43
N PHE A 394 -21.97 0.70 3.55
CA PHE A 394 -21.10 1.87 3.52
C PHE A 394 -20.84 2.23 2.04
N GLU A 395 -21.59 3.16 1.51
CA GLU A 395 -21.27 3.81 0.22
C GLU A 395 -20.16 4.85 0.43
N ASP A 396 -19.00 4.60 -0.15
CA ASP A 396 -17.83 5.49 -0.12
C ASP A 396 -18.02 6.61 -1.15
N ASN A 397 -18.80 7.64 -0.84
CA ASN A 397 -19.07 8.78 -1.73
C ASN A 397 -17.96 9.83 -1.61
N ALA A 398 -16.98 9.77 -2.51
CA ALA A 398 -15.94 10.80 -2.66
C ALA A 398 -16.54 12.19 -2.97
N ASP A 399 -17.71 12.24 -3.59
CA ASP A 399 -18.40 13.49 -3.97
C ASP A 399 -18.90 14.30 -2.76
N MET A 400 -19.33 13.63 -1.67
CA MET A 400 -19.74 14.32 -0.44
C MET A 400 -18.57 15.00 0.30
N ARG A 401 -17.33 14.54 0.10
CA ARG A 401 -16.12 15.18 0.68
C ARG A 401 -15.79 16.50 0.01
N LEU A 402 -16.03 16.60 -1.30
CA LEU A 402 -15.91 17.84 -2.05
C LEU A 402 -16.96 18.87 -1.65
N GLU A 403 -18.17 18.45 -1.27
CA GLU A 403 -19.19 19.35 -0.74
C GLU A 403 -18.82 19.91 0.63
N THR A 404 -18.29 19.09 1.54
CA THR A 404 -17.81 19.56 2.86
C THR A 404 -16.68 20.60 2.72
N VAL A 405 -15.79 20.41 1.73
CA VAL A 405 -14.74 21.40 1.44
C VAL A 405 -15.33 22.66 0.82
N ARG A 406 -16.33 22.55 -0.06
CA ARG A 406 -17.02 23.70 -0.66
C ARG A 406 -17.85 24.49 0.36
N GLU A 407 -18.53 23.81 1.27
CA GLU A 407 -19.25 24.47 2.38
C GLU A 407 -18.29 25.19 3.31
N PHE A 408 -17.16 24.58 3.65
CA PHE A 408 -16.12 25.21 4.48
C PHE A 408 -15.48 26.45 3.81
N VAL A 409 -15.35 26.45 2.48
CA VAL A 409 -14.85 27.59 1.70
C VAL A 409 -15.93 28.64 1.48
N ALA A 410 -17.19 28.24 1.33
CA ALA A 410 -18.33 29.13 1.08
C ALA A 410 -18.78 29.90 2.33
N ASP A 411 -18.72 29.27 3.52
CA ASP A 411 -19.04 29.89 4.81
C ASP A 411 -18.05 31.03 5.21
N LYS A 412 -16.97 31.16 4.46
CA LYS A 412 -15.98 32.22 4.61
C LYS A 412 -16.13 33.39 3.62
N ALA A 413 -16.88 33.19 2.54
CA ALA A 413 -17.11 34.23 1.52
C ALA A 413 -18.34 35.09 1.84
N SER A 414 -19.09 34.77 2.87
CA SER A 414 -20.15 35.55 3.48
C SER A 414 -19.71 36.20 4.79
#